data_dbe1976b735ad5059af16c16909bd7b0
#
_entry.id   dbe1976b735ad5059af16c16909bd7b0
#
_cell.length_a   1.000
_cell.length_b   1.000
_cell.length_c   1.000
_cell.angle_alpha   90.00
_cell.angle_beta   90.00
_cell.angle_gamma   90.00
#
_symmetry.space_group_name_H-M   'P 1'
#
loop_
_entity.id
_entity.type
_entity.pdbx_description
1 polymer ?
#
loop_
_entity_poly.entity_id
_entity_poly.type
_entity_poly.pdbx_seq_one_letter_code
_entity_poly.pdbx_strand_id
1 'polypeptide(L)'
;SFAIDGRDLVFRASREAAARCHPDARPGCFQPGLWKYDVAEFFLSDPARGIYLECNLSPNGAHWTCLFDSPRRVHSELPDIGARSEGSCVANGWCARVALPLAWLEKHLHFGATTRMNAAFILNSPDQQFLTCVPLGRGEPDFHRPDCYSTHCRIKLA
;
A
#
# COMPACT_ATOMS: atom_id res chain seq x y z
N SER A 1 -1.89 -9.84 0.54
CA SER A 1 -2.23 -10.53 -0.71
C SER A 1 -2.96 -9.60 -1.66
N PHE A 2 -2.82 -9.88 -2.97
CA PHE A 2 -3.57 -9.20 -4.04
C PHE A 2 -4.56 -10.16 -4.69
N ALA A 3 -5.69 -9.64 -5.13
CA ALA A 3 -6.67 -10.35 -5.95
C ALA A 3 -7.39 -9.37 -6.88
N ILE A 4 -7.86 -9.86 -8.04
CA ILE A 4 -8.86 -9.18 -8.83
C ILE A 4 -10.22 -9.70 -8.35
N ASP A 5 -11.10 -8.81 -7.95
CA ASP A 5 -12.44 -9.11 -7.47
C ASP A 5 -13.45 -8.21 -8.21
N GLY A 6 -14.10 -8.80 -9.19
CA GLY A 6 -14.99 -8.07 -10.09
C GLY A 6 -14.25 -7.00 -10.89
N ARG A 7 -14.51 -5.72 -10.58
CA ARG A 7 -13.93 -4.56 -11.26
C ARG A 7 -12.83 -3.88 -10.43
N ASP A 8 -12.30 -4.54 -9.43
CA ASP A 8 -11.37 -3.96 -8.49
C ASP A 8 -10.09 -4.78 -8.34
N LEU A 9 -8.98 -4.09 -8.15
CA LEU A 9 -7.79 -4.65 -7.52
C LEU A 9 -7.97 -4.57 -6.01
N VAL A 10 -7.95 -5.71 -5.35
CA VAL A 10 -8.09 -5.79 -3.88
C VAL A 10 -6.75 -6.16 -3.26
N PHE A 11 -6.31 -5.34 -2.33
CA PHE A 11 -5.18 -5.64 -1.44
C PHE A 11 -5.70 -5.96 -0.05
N ARG A 12 -5.18 -7.04 0.54
CA ARG A 12 -5.47 -7.45 1.92
C ARG A 12 -4.18 -7.61 2.70
N ALA A 13 -4.19 -7.09 3.91
CA ALA A 13 -3.10 -7.21 4.87
C ALA A 13 -3.64 -7.66 6.22
N SER A 14 -2.84 -8.43 6.95
CA SER A 14 -3.16 -8.88 8.31
C SER A 14 -1.88 -9.09 9.12
N ARG A 15 -2.01 -9.03 10.44
CA ARG A 15 -0.92 -9.29 11.37
C ARG A 15 -1.49 -9.81 12.70
N GLU A 16 -0.80 -10.77 13.31
CA GLU A 16 -1.12 -11.31 14.63
C GLU A 16 -0.37 -10.55 15.74
N ALA A 17 -0.61 -9.24 15.82
CA ALA A 17 -0.12 -8.35 16.89
C ALA A 17 -1.02 -7.13 16.98
N ALA A 18 -1.08 -6.51 18.15
CA ALA A 18 -1.80 -5.25 18.34
C ALA A 18 -1.34 -4.17 17.37
N ALA A 19 -2.24 -3.33 16.92
CA ALA A 19 -1.97 -2.25 15.98
C ALA A 19 -1.85 -0.90 16.68
N ARG A 20 -0.93 -0.07 16.16
CA ARG A 20 -0.85 1.36 16.49
C ARG A 20 -1.34 2.18 15.30
N CYS A 21 -2.59 2.57 15.33
CA CYS A 21 -3.20 3.37 14.27
C CYS A 21 -2.99 4.88 14.46
N HIS A 22 -3.05 5.63 13.35
CA HIS A 22 -3.11 7.09 13.37
C HIS A 22 -4.35 7.55 14.16
N PRO A 23 -4.24 8.51 15.10
CA PRO A 23 -5.34 8.89 16.02
C PRO A 23 -6.57 9.45 15.28
N ASP A 24 -6.35 10.14 14.17
CA ASP A 24 -7.43 10.75 13.40
C ASP A 24 -7.95 9.83 12.26
N ALA A 25 -7.32 8.67 12.07
CA ALA A 25 -7.74 7.73 11.03
C ALA A 25 -9.13 7.16 11.29
N ARG A 26 -10.00 7.21 10.30
CA ARG A 26 -11.35 6.64 10.33
C ARG A 26 -11.48 5.56 9.27
N PRO A 27 -12.14 4.43 9.57
CA PRO A 27 -12.39 3.38 8.58
C PRO A 27 -13.02 3.93 7.30
N GLY A 28 -12.52 3.52 6.15
CA GLY A 28 -13.01 3.92 4.84
C GLY A 28 -12.63 5.34 4.39
N CYS A 29 -11.97 6.13 5.25
CA CYS A 29 -11.62 7.51 4.94
C CYS A 29 -10.17 7.65 4.43
N PHE A 30 -9.98 8.63 3.55
CA PHE A 30 -8.65 9.08 3.13
C PHE A 30 -7.99 9.84 4.29
N GLN A 31 -6.75 9.45 4.62
CA GLN A 31 -5.99 10.03 5.73
C GLN A 31 -4.50 10.12 5.39
N PRO A 32 -3.92 11.30 5.22
CA PRO A 32 -2.47 11.48 5.10
C PRO A 32 -1.71 11.12 6.38
N GLY A 33 -0.43 10.76 6.22
CA GLY A 33 0.46 10.56 7.36
C GLY A 33 0.37 9.19 8.03
N LEU A 34 -0.29 8.22 7.39
CA LEU A 34 -0.45 6.86 7.92
C LEU A 34 0.89 6.16 8.16
N TRP A 35 1.91 6.44 7.36
CA TRP A 35 3.27 5.86 7.47
C TRP A 35 4.01 6.15 8.79
N LYS A 36 3.48 7.04 9.62
CA LYS A 36 4.00 7.31 10.96
C LYS A 36 3.53 6.29 12.01
N TYR A 37 2.66 5.37 11.61
CA TYR A 37 2.01 4.36 12.45
C TYR A 37 2.13 2.99 11.79
N ASP A 38 1.42 1.98 12.33
CA ASP A 38 1.33 0.70 11.65
C ASP A 38 0.54 0.86 10.35
N VAL A 39 1.14 0.45 9.26
CA VAL A 39 0.54 0.56 7.92
C VAL A 39 1.02 -0.59 7.04
N ALA A 40 0.12 -1.10 6.21
CA ALA A 40 0.46 -1.92 5.07
C ALA A 40 0.43 -1.03 3.82
N GLU A 41 1.47 -1.11 3.01
CA GLU A 41 1.62 -0.31 1.80
C GLU A 41 1.71 -1.19 0.59
N PHE A 42 1.25 -0.69 -0.54
CA PHE A 42 1.61 -1.26 -1.82
C PHE A 42 1.88 -0.19 -2.86
N PHE A 43 2.69 -0.56 -3.81
CA PHE A 43 3.14 0.29 -4.90
C PHE A 43 2.84 -0.42 -6.22
N LEU A 44 2.30 0.33 -7.18
CA LEU A 44 2.06 -0.14 -8.54
C LEU A 44 2.77 0.79 -9.50
N SER A 45 3.70 0.31 -10.30
CA SER A 45 4.41 1.14 -11.26
C SER A 45 4.07 0.79 -12.71
N ASP A 46 4.02 1.83 -13.53
CA ASP A 46 4.06 1.76 -14.98
C ASP A 46 5.49 2.07 -15.47
N PRO A 47 6.31 1.03 -15.76
CA PRO A 47 7.70 1.25 -16.14
C PRO A 47 7.87 2.05 -17.44
N ALA A 48 6.88 1.98 -18.35
CA ALA A 48 6.94 2.69 -19.62
C ALA A 48 6.81 4.20 -19.45
N ARG A 49 6.08 4.66 -18.43
CA ARG A 49 5.86 6.07 -18.14
C ARG A 49 6.72 6.59 -16.98
N GLY A 50 7.38 5.71 -16.23
CA GLY A 50 8.17 6.08 -15.06
C GLY A 50 7.36 6.61 -13.88
N ILE A 51 6.04 6.37 -13.87
CA ILE A 51 5.12 6.79 -12.80
C ILE A 51 4.76 5.60 -11.93
N TYR A 52 4.37 5.87 -10.68
CA TYR A 52 3.85 4.83 -9.80
C TYR A 52 2.83 5.38 -8.81
N LEU A 53 1.90 4.50 -8.42
CA LEU A 53 0.92 4.72 -7.36
C LEU A 53 1.45 4.12 -6.06
N GLU A 54 1.29 4.82 -4.96
CA GLU A 54 1.37 4.30 -3.60
C GLU A 54 -0.01 4.27 -2.97
N CYS A 55 -0.32 3.19 -2.27
CA CYS A 55 -1.50 3.09 -1.44
C CYS A 55 -1.10 2.60 -0.05
N ASN A 56 -1.43 3.39 0.95
CA ASN A 56 -1.25 3.08 2.36
C ASN A 56 -2.58 2.64 2.95
N LEU A 57 -2.56 1.54 3.69
CA LEU A 57 -3.72 0.95 4.34
C LEU A 57 -3.45 0.79 5.83
N SER A 58 -4.14 1.57 6.63
CA SER A 58 -4.10 1.47 8.09
C SER A 58 -4.82 0.22 8.59
N PRO A 59 -4.39 -0.38 9.71
CA PRO A 59 -5.07 -1.51 10.33
C PRO A 59 -6.56 -1.31 10.59
N ASN A 60 -6.99 -0.09 10.89
CA ASN A 60 -8.41 0.24 11.09
C ASN A 60 -9.19 0.51 9.80
N GLY A 61 -8.54 0.41 8.63
CA GLY A 61 -9.17 0.59 7.34
C GLY A 61 -9.19 2.00 6.78
N ALA A 62 -8.51 2.98 7.40
CA ALA A 62 -8.22 4.24 6.72
C ALA A 62 -7.21 4.00 5.61
N HIS A 63 -7.25 4.81 4.55
CA HIS A 63 -6.32 4.69 3.44
C HIS A 63 -5.76 6.05 3.01
N TRP A 64 -4.64 6.02 2.32
CA TRP A 64 -4.08 7.15 1.59
C TRP A 64 -3.56 6.66 0.25
N THR A 65 -3.78 7.43 -0.80
CA THR A 65 -3.38 7.10 -2.17
C THR A 65 -2.70 8.31 -2.80
N CYS A 66 -1.57 8.05 -3.47
CA CYS A 66 -0.78 9.10 -4.09
C CYS A 66 -0.12 8.60 -5.39
N LEU A 67 -0.13 9.43 -6.41
CA LEU A 67 0.60 9.22 -7.66
C LEU A 67 1.93 9.97 -7.60
N PHE A 68 2.99 9.31 -8.04
CA PHE A 68 4.34 9.86 -8.13
C PHE A 68 4.83 9.83 -9.57
N ASP A 69 5.55 10.86 -9.98
CA ASP A 69 6.18 10.94 -11.31
C ASP A 69 7.68 10.59 -11.30
N SER A 70 8.26 10.44 -10.12
CA SER A 70 9.61 9.89 -9.87
C SER A 70 9.76 9.56 -8.39
N PRO A 71 10.83 8.86 -7.95
CA PRO A 71 11.03 8.53 -6.54
C PRO A 71 10.83 9.72 -5.62
N ARG A 72 9.88 9.61 -4.68
CA ARG A 72 9.48 10.61 -3.67
C ARG A 72 8.93 11.94 -4.22
N ARG A 73 8.80 12.10 -5.53
CA ARG A 73 8.21 13.31 -6.13
C ARG A 73 6.72 13.10 -6.35
N VAL A 74 5.95 13.68 -5.45
CA VAL A 74 4.48 13.64 -5.52
C VAL A 74 4.01 14.34 -6.79
N HIS A 75 3.21 13.63 -7.59
CA HIS A 75 2.44 14.20 -8.69
C HIS A 75 1.09 14.71 -8.18
N SER A 76 0.34 13.85 -7.48
CA SER A 76 -0.95 14.22 -6.87
C SER A 76 -1.36 13.22 -5.79
N GLU A 77 -1.93 13.74 -4.71
CA GLU A 77 -2.75 12.91 -3.81
C GLU A 77 -4.10 12.61 -4.48
N LEU A 78 -4.66 11.44 -4.18
CA LEU A 78 -5.83 10.91 -4.89
C LEU A 78 -6.97 10.54 -3.91
N PRO A 79 -7.54 11.51 -3.18
CA PRO A 79 -8.63 11.23 -2.24
C PRO A 79 -9.87 10.65 -2.93
N ASP A 80 -10.08 11.00 -4.20
CA ASP A 80 -11.27 10.64 -4.97
C ASP A 80 -11.02 9.52 -6.01
N ILE A 81 -9.98 8.70 -5.81
CA ILE A 81 -9.67 7.57 -6.72
C ILE A 81 -10.80 6.51 -6.77
N GLY A 82 -11.76 6.58 -5.88
CA GLY A 82 -12.82 5.58 -5.71
C GLY A 82 -12.37 4.38 -4.86
N ALA A 83 -11.35 4.57 -4.03
CA ALA A 83 -10.91 3.55 -3.09
C ALA A 83 -12.01 3.22 -2.08
N ARG A 84 -12.17 1.93 -1.78
CA ARG A 84 -13.06 1.43 -0.72
C ARG A 84 -12.21 0.60 0.22
N SER A 85 -12.15 0.99 1.49
CA SER A 85 -11.31 0.32 2.47
C SER A 85 -12.04 0.07 3.76
N GLU A 86 -11.64 -0.99 4.44
CA GLU A 86 -12.15 -1.39 5.73
C GLU A 86 -11.06 -2.10 6.53
N GLY A 87 -11.19 -2.14 7.84
CA GLY A 87 -10.25 -2.82 8.71
C GLY A 87 -10.84 -3.12 10.07
N SER A 88 -10.25 -4.08 10.75
CA SER A 88 -10.64 -4.52 12.09
C SER A 88 -9.40 -4.74 12.93
N CYS A 89 -9.37 -4.12 14.09
CA CYS A 89 -8.32 -4.27 15.09
C CYS A 89 -8.87 -4.95 16.32
N VAL A 90 -8.17 -5.97 16.79
CA VAL A 90 -8.42 -6.67 18.06
C VAL A 90 -7.13 -6.64 18.90
N ALA A 91 -7.22 -7.05 20.17
CA ALA A 91 -6.08 -6.97 21.08
C ALA A 91 -4.80 -7.64 20.56
N ASN A 92 -4.94 -8.75 19.83
CA ASN A 92 -3.81 -9.57 19.37
C ASN A 92 -3.71 -9.65 17.85
N GLY A 93 -4.33 -8.75 17.11
CA GLY A 93 -4.25 -8.81 15.67
C GLY A 93 -5.07 -7.73 14.95
N TRP A 94 -4.86 -7.66 13.65
CA TRP A 94 -5.65 -6.83 12.76
C TRP A 94 -5.73 -7.43 11.35
N CYS A 95 -6.77 -7.06 10.67
CA CYS A 95 -6.88 -7.30 9.23
C CYS A 95 -7.52 -6.08 8.57
N ALA A 96 -7.04 -5.75 7.38
CA ALA A 96 -7.56 -4.64 6.60
C ALA A 96 -7.55 -4.98 5.11
N ARG A 97 -8.46 -4.34 4.37
CA ARG A 97 -8.50 -4.43 2.91
C ARG A 97 -8.76 -3.07 2.28
N VAL A 98 -8.25 -2.90 1.08
CA VAL A 98 -8.60 -1.80 0.18
C VAL A 98 -8.85 -2.34 -1.22
N ALA A 99 -9.87 -1.79 -1.87
CA ALA A 99 -10.23 -2.08 -3.25
C ALA A 99 -10.06 -0.81 -4.08
N LEU A 100 -9.28 -0.89 -5.17
CA LEU A 100 -9.08 0.18 -6.13
C LEU A 100 -9.74 -0.17 -7.47
N PRO A 101 -10.48 0.75 -8.11
CA PRO A 101 -11.12 0.48 -9.40
C PRO A 101 -10.11 0.17 -10.49
N LEU A 102 -10.23 -1.00 -11.15
CA LEU A 102 -9.37 -1.39 -12.27
C LEU A 102 -9.41 -0.38 -13.41
N ALA A 103 -10.59 0.14 -13.72
CA ALA A 103 -10.75 1.14 -14.78
C ALA A 103 -9.89 2.40 -14.55
N TRP A 104 -9.72 2.83 -13.29
CA TRP A 104 -8.81 3.93 -12.95
C TRP A 104 -7.36 3.52 -13.15
N LEU A 105 -6.98 2.34 -12.65
CA LEU A 105 -5.63 1.81 -12.75
C LEU A 105 -5.21 1.57 -14.20
N GLU A 106 -6.09 1.00 -15.03
CA GLU A 106 -5.88 0.80 -16.46
C GLU A 106 -5.66 2.12 -17.20
N LYS A 107 -6.52 3.10 -16.92
CA LYS A 107 -6.46 4.41 -17.58
C LYS A 107 -5.21 5.22 -17.20
N HIS A 108 -4.82 5.20 -15.92
CA HIS A 108 -3.79 6.11 -15.40
C HIS A 108 -2.43 5.45 -15.19
N LEU A 109 -2.37 4.13 -15.04
CA LEU A 109 -1.14 3.35 -14.82
C LEU A 109 -0.93 2.27 -15.88
N HIS A 110 -1.77 2.18 -16.92
CA HIS A 110 -1.74 1.07 -17.87
C HIS A 110 -1.67 -0.30 -17.18
N PHE A 111 -2.45 -0.44 -16.09
CA PHE A 111 -2.41 -1.63 -15.24
C PHE A 111 -2.64 -2.91 -16.06
N GLY A 112 -1.72 -3.85 -15.95
CA GLY A 112 -1.75 -5.11 -16.72
C GLY A 112 -0.47 -5.94 -16.56
N ALA A 113 -0.13 -6.72 -17.57
CA ALA A 113 0.97 -7.67 -17.53
C ALA A 113 2.37 -7.05 -17.29
N THR A 114 2.56 -5.78 -17.63
CA THR A 114 3.82 -5.06 -17.45
C THR A 114 3.91 -4.29 -16.13
N THR A 115 2.81 -4.21 -15.38
CA THR A 115 2.78 -3.54 -14.07
C THR A 115 3.74 -4.24 -13.13
N ARG A 116 4.59 -3.45 -12.48
CA ARG A 116 5.46 -3.93 -11.41
C ARG A 116 4.93 -3.44 -10.07
N MET A 117 5.11 -4.25 -9.04
CA MET A 117 4.56 -3.98 -7.72
C MET A 117 5.57 -4.22 -6.61
N ASN A 118 5.35 -3.55 -5.52
CA ASN A 118 5.91 -3.87 -4.21
C ASN A 118 4.78 -3.86 -3.18
N ALA A 119 4.90 -4.67 -2.14
CA ALA A 119 4.11 -4.54 -0.93
C ALA A 119 5.06 -4.46 0.26
N ALA A 120 4.71 -3.61 1.20
CA ALA A 120 5.55 -3.32 2.35
C ALA A 120 4.71 -3.18 3.63
N PHE A 121 5.38 -3.26 4.76
CA PHE A 121 4.83 -2.87 6.06
C PHE A 121 5.77 -1.90 6.74
N ILE A 122 5.22 -0.84 7.30
CA ILE A 122 5.83 -0.06 8.37
C ILE A 122 5.09 -0.43 9.64
N LEU A 123 5.80 -1.01 10.59
CA LEU A 123 5.26 -1.46 11.86
C LEU A 123 5.93 -0.68 12.98
N ASN A 124 5.14 -0.19 13.91
CA ASN A 124 5.59 0.60 15.04
C ASN A 124 5.11 0.00 16.39
N SER A 125 4.71 -1.27 16.35
CA SER A 125 4.16 -1.99 17.50
C SER A 125 4.60 -3.47 17.48
N PRO A 126 5.23 -4.01 18.53
CA PRO A 126 5.81 -3.30 19.67
C PRO A 126 7.05 -2.47 19.29
N ASP A 127 7.83 -2.92 18.30
CA ASP A 127 9.07 -2.29 17.82
C ASP A 127 8.91 -1.88 16.35
N GLN A 128 9.70 -0.89 15.95
CA GLN A 128 9.71 -0.45 14.56
C GLN A 128 10.33 -1.49 13.64
N GLN A 129 9.61 -1.87 12.61
CA GLN A 129 10.05 -2.80 11.57
C GLN A 129 9.61 -2.30 10.20
N PHE A 130 10.48 -2.55 9.22
CA PHE A 130 10.23 -2.26 7.81
C PHE A 130 10.34 -3.57 7.02
N LEU A 131 9.24 -4.02 6.44
CA LEU A 131 9.17 -5.26 5.67
C LEU A 131 8.78 -4.95 4.24
N THR A 132 9.36 -5.67 3.29
CA THR A 132 9.06 -5.50 1.86
C THR A 132 9.12 -6.83 1.14
N CYS A 133 8.32 -6.97 0.08
CA CYS A 133 8.31 -8.19 -0.73
C CYS A 133 9.41 -8.23 -1.80
N VAL A 134 10.06 -7.10 -2.08
CA VAL A 134 11.16 -7.02 -3.05
C VAL A 134 12.47 -6.62 -2.35
N PRO A 135 13.62 -7.13 -2.78
CA PRO A 135 14.91 -6.67 -2.28
C PRO A 135 15.17 -5.22 -2.68
N LEU A 136 15.31 -4.33 -1.72
CA LEU A 136 15.55 -2.89 -1.96
C LEU A 136 17.04 -2.49 -1.84
N GLY A 137 17.94 -3.47 -1.65
CA GLY A 137 19.36 -3.23 -1.46
C GLY A 137 19.74 -2.99 0.00
N ARG A 138 20.94 -2.43 0.21
CA ARG A 138 21.47 -2.09 1.54
C ARG A 138 21.21 -0.61 1.85
N GLY A 139 21.08 -0.26 3.11
CA GLY A 139 20.91 1.12 3.61
C GLY A 139 19.61 1.30 4.38
N GLU A 140 19.24 2.54 4.59
CA GLU A 140 17.97 2.89 5.21
C GLU A 140 16.78 2.38 4.38
N PRO A 141 15.71 1.91 5.01
CA PRO A 141 14.51 1.44 4.31
C PRO A 141 13.93 2.54 3.40
N ASP A 142 13.90 2.26 2.10
CA ASP A 142 13.31 3.17 1.12
C ASP A 142 12.45 2.36 0.13
N PHE A 143 11.13 2.46 0.28
CA PHE A 143 10.18 1.76 -0.57
C PHE A 143 9.92 2.45 -1.91
N HIS A 144 10.34 3.71 -2.08
CA HIS A 144 10.21 4.47 -3.32
C HIS A 144 11.27 4.10 -4.36
N ARG A 145 11.39 2.80 -4.64
CA ARG A 145 12.34 2.22 -5.57
C ARG A 145 11.63 1.46 -6.69
N PRO A 146 10.90 2.17 -7.60
CA PRO A 146 10.13 1.52 -8.68
C PRO A 146 10.99 0.68 -9.63
N ASP A 147 12.28 0.95 -9.70
CA ASP A 147 13.28 0.14 -10.42
C ASP A 147 13.44 -1.28 -9.85
N CYS A 148 13.19 -1.45 -8.55
CA CYS A 148 13.29 -2.72 -7.84
C CYS A 148 11.97 -3.52 -7.81
N TYR A 149 10.84 -2.93 -8.21
CA TYR A 149 9.55 -3.61 -8.14
C TYR A 149 9.47 -4.81 -9.07
N SER A 150 8.65 -5.78 -8.72
CA SER A 150 8.55 -7.07 -9.41
C SER A 150 7.14 -7.28 -9.98
N THR A 151 7.02 -8.11 -11.00
CA THR A 151 5.73 -8.64 -11.46
C THR A 151 5.17 -9.71 -10.52
N HIS A 152 5.97 -10.19 -9.56
CA HIS A 152 5.58 -11.18 -8.55
C HIS A 152 5.96 -10.68 -7.17
N CYS A 153 4.98 -10.62 -6.28
CA CYS A 153 5.18 -10.16 -4.92
C CYS A 153 4.70 -11.22 -3.92
N ARG A 154 5.60 -11.69 -3.04
CA ARG A 154 5.26 -12.56 -1.91
C ARG A 154 5.93 -12.05 -0.66
N ILE A 155 5.16 -11.70 0.35
CA ILE A 155 5.66 -11.46 1.71
C ILE A 155 5.37 -12.71 2.53
N LYS A 156 6.41 -13.29 3.14
CA LYS A 156 6.26 -14.24 4.24
C LYS A 156 6.41 -13.44 5.53
N LEU A 157 5.35 -13.37 6.30
CA LEU A 157 5.44 -12.97 7.69
C LEU A 157 5.98 -14.16 8.47
N ALA A 158 7.02 -13.94 9.24
CA ALA A 158 7.57 -14.93 10.17
C ALA A 158 6.69 -15.02 11.42
#